data_918bdc2f168f548069dc56dba215f387
#
_entry.id   918bdc2f168f548069dc56dba215f387
#
_cell.length_a   1.000
_cell.length_b   1.000
_cell.length_c   1.000
_cell.angle_alpha   90.00
_cell.angle_beta   90.00
_cell.angle_gamma   90.00
#
_symmetry.space_group_name_H-M   'P 1'
#
loop_
_entity.id
_entity.type
_entity.pdbx_description
1 polymer ?
#
loop_
_entity_poly.entity_id
_entity_poly.type
_entity_poly.pdbx_seq_one_letter_code
_entity_poly.pdbx_strand_id
1 'polypeptide(L)'
;MEKIIHKGKQDPHSLTMTESNQHKSIGDSLSQLIEIVEKLRAPGGCPWDRDQTQASLLPYFLEEIYEVIESVEERNMELLKEELGDILLHVVFQASIGKENKDFTLQDSLNCVNEKLVRRHPHVFADAKAEGPFHAKQNWEAAKHDEKKRESRLDGVPGTLPALTRSQRLQEKASYAGFDWKKVEQVWEKVHEEIGELKEAEEKGVTQQIEEEIGDTLFSIVNLSRFLGVSAETALRKTNRKFTARFSLVEEELKKRGKTVEDSSLEEMDEIWQLVADGTPIRIVP
;
A
#
# COMPACT_ATOMS: atom_id res chain seq x y z
N MET A 1 -30.78 40.84 -32.70
CA MET A 1 -29.39 40.61 -33.09
C MET A 1 -28.69 39.87 -31.94
N GLU A 2 -28.85 38.57 -31.90
CA GLU A 2 -28.19 37.72 -30.88
C GLU A 2 -26.79 37.32 -31.37
N LYS A 3 -25.82 37.63 -30.56
CA LYS A 3 -24.44 37.18 -30.79
C LYS A 3 -24.25 35.74 -30.25
N ILE A 4 -24.15 34.80 -31.18
CA ILE A 4 -23.73 33.42 -30.90
C ILE A 4 -22.27 33.44 -30.52
N ILE A 5 -21.98 33.12 -29.24
CA ILE A 5 -20.60 32.89 -28.77
C ILE A 5 -20.24 31.44 -29.09
N HIS A 6 -19.37 31.24 -30.06
CA HIS A 6 -18.72 29.93 -30.29
C HIS A 6 -17.80 29.61 -29.13
N LYS A 7 -18.16 28.63 -28.30
CA LYS A 7 -17.21 27.96 -27.40
C LYS A 7 -16.27 27.10 -28.27
N GLY A 8 -15.05 27.56 -28.43
CA GLY A 8 -13.96 26.75 -29.01
C GLY A 8 -13.74 25.49 -28.18
N LYS A 9 -13.77 24.34 -28.83
CA LYS A 9 -13.27 23.08 -28.25
C LYS A 9 -11.77 23.26 -27.98
N GLN A 10 -11.38 23.25 -26.72
CA GLN A 10 -9.97 23.12 -26.36
C GLN A 10 -9.49 21.72 -26.76
N ASP A 11 -8.45 21.68 -27.56
CA ASP A 11 -7.77 20.47 -27.95
C ASP A 11 -7.05 19.89 -26.72
N PRO A 12 -7.35 18.66 -26.27
CA PRO A 12 -6.77 18.11 -25.05
C PRO A 12 -5.26 17.82 -25.12
N HIS A 13 -4.62 18.06 -26.26
CA HIS A 13 -3.20 17.78 -26.49
C HIS A 13 -2.31 19.02 -26.62
N SER A 14 -2.83 20.24 -26.50
CA SER A 14 -1.98 21.43 -26.46
C SER A 14 -1.44 21.67 -25.05
N LEU A 15 -0.34 21.03 -24.71
CA LEU A 15 0.48 21.42 -23.55
C LEU A 15 0.91 22.89 -23.74
N THR A 16 0.67 23.72 -22.73
CA THR A 16 1.12 25.12 -22.74
C THR A 16 2.66 25.17 -22.78
N MET A 17 3.24 26.25 -23.29
CA MET A 17 4.72 26.41 -23.33
C MET A 17 5.39 26.27 -21.96
N THR A 18 4.68 26.67 -20.90
CA THR A 18 5.13 26.51 -19.51
C THR A 18 5.16 25.04 -19.05
N GLU A 19 4.16 24.22 -19.41
CA GLU A 19 4.13 22.79 -19.10
C GLU A 19 5.21 22.02 -19.87
N SER A 20 5.45 22.37 -21.13
CA SER A 20 6.53 21.77 -21.94
C SER A 20 7.93 22.06 -21.34
N ASN A 21 8.17 23.27 -20.82
CA ASN A 21 9.44 23.61 -20.18
C ASN A 21 9.59 22.88 -18.82
N GLN A 22 8.51 22.69 -18.07
CA GLN A 22 8.55 21.93 -16.82
C GLN A 22 8.85 20.45 -17.04
N HIS A 23 8.25 19.82 -18.05
CA HIS A 23 8.55 18.44 -18.40
C HIS A 23 9.99 18.25 -18.89
N LYS A 24 10.56 19.21 -19.59
CA LYS A 24 11.98 19.20 -19.99
C LYS A 24 12.90 19.25 -18.76
N SER A 25 12.60 20.11 -17.79
CA SER A 25 13.36 20.22 -16.53
C SER A 25 13.28 18.93 -15.70
N ILE A 26 12.13 18.25 -15.64
CA ILE A 26 11.96 16.95 -14.96
C ILE A 26 12.78 15.87 -15.67
N GLY A 27 12.75 15.84 -17.01
CA GLY A 27 13.57 14.92 -17.81
C GLY A 27 15.06 15.10 -17.58
N ASP A 28 15.51 16.35 -17.48
CA ASP A 28 16.91 16.68 -17.20
C ASP A 28 17.32 16.21 -15.78
N SER A 29 16.46 16.40 -14.78
CA SER A 29 16.70 15.94 -13.41
C SER A 29 16.74 14.41 -13.31
N LEU A 30 15.85 13.70 -14.02
CA LEU A 30 15.89 12.25 -14.07
C LEU A 30 17.16 11.74 -14.77
N SER A 31 17.58 12.39 -15.84
CA SER A 31 18.84 12.08 -16.53
C SER A 31 20.03 12.27 -15.62
N GLN A 32 20.05 13.34 -14.82
CA GLN A 32 21.08 13.58 -13.82
C GLN A 32 21.13 12.49 -12.74
N LEU A 33 19.95 12.02 -12.25
CA LEU A 33 19.89 10.92 -11.28
C LEU A 33 20.50 9.64 -11.88
N ILE A 34 20.16 9.32 -13.14
CA ILE A 34 20.72 8.17 -13.85
C ILE A 34 22.25 8.27 -13.92
N GLU A 35 22.78 9.43 -14.33
CA GLU A 35 24.22 9.67 -14.43
C GLU A 35 24.92 9.53 -13.08
N ILE A 36 24.30 10.01 -11.99
CA ILE A 36 24.82 9.86 -10.63
C ILE A 36 24.93 8.38 -10.27
N VAL A 37 23.89 7.60 -10.45
CA VAL A 37 23.87 6.17 -10.14
C VAL A 37 24.90 5.40 -11.00
N GLU A 38 24.96 5.68 -12.29
CA GLU A 38 25.98 5.09 -13.18
C GLU A 38 27.40 5.42 -12.71
N LYS A 39 27.66 6.63 -12.26
CA LYS A 39 28.96 7.04 -11.72
C LYS A 39 29.29 6.34 -10.39
N LEU A 40 28.32 6.20 -9.49
CA LEU A 40 28.51 5.48 -8.23
C LEU A 40 28.86 4.01 -8.47
N ARG A 41 28.26 3.38 -9.47
CA ARG A 41 28.48 1.96 -9.82
C ARG A 41 29.68 1.73 -10.78
N ALA A 42 30.22 2.76 -11.39
CA ALA A 42 31.36 2.64 -12.32
C ALA A 42 32.65 2.18 -11.63
N PRO A 43 33.64 1.63 -12.35
CA PRO A 43 34.98 1.40 -11.85
C PRO A 43 35.57 2.69 -11.25
N GLY A 44 35.96 2.66 -9.96
CA GLY A 44 36.42 3.84 -9.22
C GLY A 44 35.30 4.64 -8.54
N GLY A 45 34.05 4.24 -8.68
CA GLY A 45 32.93 4.78 -7.92
C GLY A 45 32.86 4.25 -6.48
N CYS A 46 31.68 4.29 -5.88
CA CYS A 46 31.48 3.85 -4.50
C CYS A 46 31.57 2.30 -4.40
N PRO A 47 32.44 1.74 -3.56
CA PRO A 47 32.58 0.28 -3.42
C PRO A 47 31.27 -0.39 -2.97
N TRP A 48 30.53 0.25 -2.05
CA TRP A 48 29.27 -0.28 -1.53
C TRP A 48 28.20 -0.36 -2.63
N ASP A 49 28.02 0.72 -3.40
CA ASP A 49 27.04 0.77 -4.49
C ASP A 49 27.37 -0.23 -5.61
N ARG A 50 28.65 -0.43 -5.89
CA ARG A 50 29.10 -1.38 -6.92
C ARG A 50 28.81 -2.83 -6.56
N ASP A 51 28.91 -3.17 -5.28
CA ASP A 51 28.72 -4.54 -4.78
C ASP A 51 27.22 -4.89 -4.65
N GLN A 52 26.31 -3.90 -4.81
CA GLN A 52 24.88 -4.17 -4.72
C GLN A 52 24.38 -5.01 -5.89
N THR A 53 23.48 -5.93 -5.56
CA THR A 53 22.68 -6.72 -6.50
C THR A 53 21.22 -6.33 -6.43
N GLN A 54 20.42 -6.77 -7.41
CA GLN A 54 18.97 -6.57 -7.35
C GLN A 54 18.35 -7.12 -6.06
N ALA A 55 18.84 -8.28 -5.59
CA ALA A 55 18.34 -8.91 -4.36
C ALA A 55 18.79 -8.18 -3.09
N SER A 56 20.06 -7.72 -3.02
CA SER A 56 20.57 -7.02 -1.83
C SER A 56 19.90 -5.67 -1.57
N LEU A 57 19.35 -5.05 -2.61
CA LEU A 57 18.62 -3.78 -2.49
C LEU A 57 17.15 -3.93 -2.09
N LEU A 58 16.57 -5.15 -2.12
CA LEU A 58 15.16 -5.33 -1.79
C LEU A 58 14.78 -4.92 -0.36
N PRO A 59 15.59 -5.20 0.70
CA PRO A 59 15.26 -4.73 2.04
C PRO A 59 15.15 -3.22 2.13
N TYR A 60 16.10 -2.47 1.57
CA TYR A 60 16.09 -1.02 1.55
C TYR A 60 14.91 -0.47 0.73
N PHE A 61 14.66 -1.02 -0.45
CA PHE A 61 13.51 -0.64 -1.26
C PHE A 61 12.17 -0.86 -0.54
N LEU A 62 12.07 -1.90 0.28
CA LEU A 62 10.89 -2.16 1.09
C LEU A 62 10.77 -1.15 2.25
N GLU A 63 11.89 -0.73 2.85
CA GLU A 63 11.96 0.30 3.88
C GLU A 63 11.39 1.62 3.35
N GLU A 64 11.88 2.13 2.22
CA GLU A 64 11.37 3.35 1.58
C GLU A 64 9.87 3.28 1.27
N ILE A 65 9.36 2.10 0.86
CA ILE A 65 7.92 1.92 0.65
C ILE A 65 7.13 2.12 1.96
N TYR A 66 7.65 1.64 3.10
CA TYR A 66 7.00 1.84 4.38
C TYR A 66 7.10 3.29 4.86
N GLU A 67 8.19 3.98 4.59
CA GLU A 67 8.37 5.40 4.89
C GLU A 67 7.44 6.28 4.05
N VAL A 68 7.23 5.97 2.76
CA VAL A 68 6.16 6.57 1.94
C VAL A 68 4.78 6.36 2.58
N ILE A 69 4.49 5.14 3.04
CA ILE A 69 3.20 4.84 3.68
C ILE A 69 3.04 5.68 4.95
N GLU A 70 4.07 5.76 5.78
CA GLU A 70 4.05 6.51 7.04
C GLU A 70 3.88 8.02 6.80
N SER A 71 4.66 8.59 5.87
CA SER A 71 4.55 10.00 5.49
C SER A 71 3.16 10.40 5.01
N VAL A 72 2.48 9.52 4.23
CA VAL A 72 1.09 9.71 3.78
C VAL A 72 0.12 9.62 4.96
N GLU A 73 0.30 8.65 5.86
CA GLU A 73 -0.58 8.47 7.02
C GLU A 73 -0.47 9.63 8.01
N GLU A 74 0.73 10.20 8.16
CA GLU A 74 1.03 11.36 9.01
C GLU A 74 0.74 12.70 8.33
N ARG A 75 0.41 12.69 7.04
CA ARG A 75 0.24 13.89 6.21
C ARG A 75 1.48 14.78 6.17
N ASN A 76 2.65 14.20 6.28
CA ASN A 76 3.93 14.89 6.18
C ASN A 76 4.39 14.96 4.72
N MET A 77 4.03 16.06 4.03
CA MET A 77 4.31 16.21 2.60
C MET A 77 5.78 16.46 2.28
N GLU A 78 6.56 17.00 3.22
CA GLU A 78 8.01 17.17 3.03
C GLU A 78 8.72 15.81 3.08
N LEU A 79 8.39 14.98 4.06
CA LEU A 79 8.88 13.61 4.13
C LEU A 79 8.43 12.79 2.90
N LEU A 80 7.14 12.87 2.53
CA LEU A 80 6.63 12.17 1.34
C LEU A 80 7.42 12.53 0.07
N LYS A 81 7.81 13.78 -0.08
CA LYS A 81 8.62 14.23 -1.23
C LYS A 81 10.02 13.59 -1.22
N GLU A 82 10.64 13.47 -0.06
CA GLU A 82 11.93 12.81 0.15
C GLU A 82 11.83 11.32 -0.22
N GLU A 83 10.92 10.59 0.40
CA GLU A 83 10.75 9.14 0.21
C GLU A 83 10.37 8.76 -1.23
N LEU A 84 9.59 9.60 -1.92
CA LEU A 84 9.33 9.40 -3.35
C LEU A 84 10.61 9.57 -4.20
N GLY A 85 11.56 10.41 -3.76
CA GLY A 85 12.88 10.53 -4.37
C GLY A 85 13.69 9.24 -4.19
N ASP A 86 13.66 8.64 -3.00
CA ASP A 86 14.37 7.40 -2.69
C ASP A 86 13.75 6.19 -3.39
N ILE A 87 12.43 6.13 -3.54
CA ILE A 87 11.78 5.16 -4.45
C ILE A 87 12.31 5.29 -5.88
N LEU A 88 12.44 6.52 -6.41
CA LEU A 88 13.00 6.73 -7.75
C LEU A 88 14.47 6.31 -7.84
N LEU A 89 15.27 6.58 -6.80
CA LEU A 89 16.65 6.13 -6.69
C LEU A 89 16.71 4.60 -6.81
N HIS A 90 15.89 3.87 -6.03
CA HIS A 90 15.82 2.41 -6.09
C HIS A 90 15.41 1.89 -7.47
N VAL A 91 14.46 2.54 -8.14
CA VAL A 91 14.06 2.19 -9.52
C VAL A 91 15.25 2.33 -10.48
N VAL A 92 16.00 3.43 -10.40
CA VAL A 92 17.18 3.68 -11.24
C VAL A 92 18.30 2.67 -10.93
N PHE A 93 18.55 2.35 -9.64
CA PHE A 93 19.52 1.33 -9.24
C PHE A 93 19.19 -0.04 -9.82
N GLN A 94 17.96 -0.51 -9.65
CA GLN A 94 17.51 -1.80 -10.19
C GLN A 94 17.67 -1.86 -11.71
N ALA A 95 17.34 -0.76 -12.40
CA ALA A 95 17.50 -0.68 -13.85
C ALA A 95 18.97 -0.60 -14.30
N SER A 96 19.84 0.07 -13.52
CA SER A 96 21.28 0.12 -13.77
C SER A 96 21.91 -1.28 -13.68
N ILE A 97 21.54 -2.04 -12.66
CA ILE A 97 21.99 -3.45 -12.51
C ILE A 97 21.47 -4.31 -13.67
N GLY A 98 20.19 -4.13 -14.06
CA GLY A 98 19.62 -4.83 -15.21
C GLY A 98 20.37 -4.53 -16.52
N LYS A 99 20.79 -3.27 -16.71
CA LYS A 99 21.61 -2.84 -17.85
C LYS A 99 23.01 -3.48 -17.84
N GLU A 100 23.67 -3.51 -16.68
CA GLU A 100 24.97 -4.16 -16.50
C GLU A 100 24.91 -5.65 -16.82
N ASN A 101 23.85 -6.33 -16.39
CA ASN A 101 23.59 -7.75 -16.66
C ASN A 101 23.13 -8.01 -18.08
N LYS A 102 22.80 -6.98 -18.87
CA LYS A 102 22.20 -7.05 -20.20
C LYS A 102 20.80 -7.71 -20.23
N ASP A 103 20.05 -7.58 -19.14
CA ASP A 103 18.69 -8.11 -19.01
C ASP A 103 17.65 -7.12 -19.57
N PHE A 104 17.71 -5.86 -19.13
CA PHE A 104 16.84 -4.77 -19.56
C PHE A 104 17.43 -3.40 -19.16
N THR A 105 16.84 -2.32 -19.68
CA THR A 105 17.19 -0.94 -19.36
C THR A 105 16.03 -0.21 -18.69
N LEU A 106 16.29 0.95 -18.10
CA LEU A 106 15.24 1.84 -17.61
C LEU A 106 14.26 2.24 -18.72
N GLN A 107 14.77 2.47 -19.95
CA GLN A 107 13.93 2.78 -21.09
C GLN A 107 12.94 1.66 -21.41
N ASP A 108 13.37 0.40 -21.32
CA ASP A 108 12.49 -0.75 -21.53
C ASP A 108 11.37 -0.81 -20.49
N SER A 109 11.71 -0.53 -19.23
CA SER A 109 10.73 -0.46 -18.14
C SER A 109 9.72 0.66 -18.34
N LEU A 110 10.17 1.86 -18.77
CA LEU A 110 9.32 3.00 -19.09
C LEU A 110 8.40 2.71 -20.28
N ASN A 111 8.93 2.14 -21.36
CA ASN A 111 8.15 1.76 -22.53
C ASN A 111 7.07 0.74 -22.13
N CYS A 112 7.46 -0.29 -21.39
CA CYS A 112 6.54 -1.33 -20.92
C CYS A 112 5.39 -0.76 -20.07
N VAL A 113 5.66 0.16 -19.15
CA VAL A 113 4.59 0.75 -18.33
C VAL A 113 3.70 1.69 -19.13
N ASN A 114 4.26 2.50 -20.04
CA ASN A 114 3.51 3.43 -20.88
C ASN A 114 2.55 2.68 -21.80
N GLU A 115 3.03 1.69 -22.55
CA GLU A 115 2.21 0.85 -23.41
C GLU A 115 1.09 0.14 -22.63
N LYS A 116 1.42 -0.40 -21.45
CA LYS A 116 0.47 -1.05 -20.56
C LYS A 116 -0.61 -0.08 -20.08
N LEU A 117 -0.25 1.15 -19.71
CA LEU A 117 -1.21 2.15 -19.25
C LEU A 117 -2.17 2.56 -20.38
N VAL A 118 -1.67 2.87 -21.57
CA VAL A 118 -2.50 3.22 -22.73
C VAL A 118 -3.46 2.07 -23.07
N ARG A 119 -2.94 0.86 -23.20
CA ARG A 119 -3.75 -0.31 -23.57
C ARG A 119 -4.83 -0.67 -22.56
N ARG A 120 -4.56 -0.49 -21.26
CA ARG A 120 -5.51 -0.85 -20.20
C ARG A 120 -6.50 0.25 -19.84
N HIS A 121 -6.39 1.43 -20.46
CA HIS A 121 -7.36 2.51 -20.29
C HIS A 121 -8.03 2.88 -21.62
N PRO A 122 -8.68 1.94 -22.29
CA PRO A 122 -9.31 2.23 -23.59
C PRO A 122 -10.44 3.26 -23.47
N HIS A 123 -10.97 3.48 -22.29
CA HIS A 123 -11.95 4.53 -22.01
C HIS A 123 -11.34 5.95 -21.91
N VAL A 124 -10.00 6.05 -21.90
CA VAL A 124 -9.27 7.33 -21.92
C VAL A 124 -8.56 7.53 -23.26
N PHE A 125 -7.97 6.48 -23.80
CA PHE A 125 -7.11 6.52 -24.98
C PHE A 125 -7.75 5.96 -26.26
N ALA A 126 -8.98 5.42 -26.17
CA ALA A 126 -9.77 4.91 -27.29
C ALA A 126 -11.28 5.17 -27.04
N ASP A 127 -12.17 4.46 -27.74
CA ASP A 127 -13.62 4.73 -27.76
C ASP A 127 -14.43 3.93 -26.72
N ALA A 128 -13.79 3.17 -25.83
CA ALA A 128 -14.49 2.41 -24.81
C ALA A 128 -15.12 3.33 -23.74
N LYS A 129 -16.17 2.85 -23.06
CA LYS A 129 -16.81 3.59 -21.96
C LYS A 129 -16.57 2.90 -20.63
N ALA A 130 -16.44 3.68 -19.57
CA ALA A 130 -16.44 3.20 -18.20
C ALA A 130 -17.48 3.97 -17.38
N GLU A 131 -18.43 3.26 -16.79
CA GLU A 131 -19.53 3.82 -15.98
C GLU A 131 -19.12 3.91 -14.50
N GLY A 132 -18.04 4.64 -14.24
CA GLY A 132 -17.54 4.88 -12.89
C GLY A 132 -16.29 4.05 -12.51
N PRO A 133 -15.74 4.28 -11.30
CA PRO A 133 -14.45 3.72 -10.88
C PRO A 133 -14.42 2.18 -10.82
N PHE A 134 -15.50 1.55 -10.37
CA PHE A 134 -15.59 0.09 -10.29
C PHE A 134 -15.50 -0.55 -11.67
N HIS A 135 -16.28 -0.04 -12.63
CA HIS A 135 -16.29 -0.55 -14.01
C HIS A 135 -14.93 -0.32 -14.71
N ALA A 136 -14.31 0.85 -14.50
CA ALA A 136 -12.97 1.11 -15.01
C ALA A 136 -11.94 0.10 -14.45
N LYS A 137 -12.03 -0.22 -13.14
CA LYS A 137 -11.15 -1.20 -12.50
C LYS A 137 -11.41 -2.63 -12.96
N GLN A 138 -12.66 -2.99 -13.17
CA GLN A 138 -13.07 -4.30 -13.72
C GLN A 138 -12.48 -4.50 -15.13
N ASN A 139 -12.61 -3.50 -16.00
CA ASN A 139 -12.03 -3.51 -17.34
C ASN A 139 -10.50 -3.64 -17.31
N TRP A 140 -9.85 -2.92 -16.39
CA TRP A 140 -8.42 -3.04 -16.17
C TRP A 140 -7.97 -4.46 -15.77
N GLU A 141 -8.64 -5.07 -14.81
CA GLU A 141 -8.30 -6.43 -14.36
C GLU A 141 -8.61 -7.48 -15.43
N ALA A 142 -9.68 -7.30 -16.23
CA ALA A 142 -9.98 -8.15 -17.36
C ALA A 142 -8.87 -8.06 -18.42
N ALA A 143 -8.48 -6.86 -18.86
CA ALA A 143 -7.40 -6.66 -19.81
C ALA A 143 -6.08 -7.27 -19.31
N LYS A 144 -5.76 -7.10 -18.02
CA LYS A 144 -4.56 -7.67 -17.38
C LYS A 144 -4.58 -9.19 -17.32
N HIS A 145 -5.75 -9.79 -17.15
CA HIS A 145 -5.93 -11.24 -17.17
C HIS A 145 -5.63 -11.80 -18.56
N ASP A 146 -6.24 -11.21 -19.58
CA ASP A 146 -6.12 -11.67 -20.98
C ASP A 146 -4.69 -11.50 -21.51
N GLU A 147 -4.03 -10.37 -21.24
CA GLU A 147 -2.63 -10.11 -21.61
C GLU A 147 -1.66 -11.15 -21.04
N LYS A 148 -1.88 -11.58 -19.81
CA LYS A 148 -0.98 -12.51 -19.11
C LYS A 148 -1.37 -13.98 -19.33
N LYS A 149 -2.44 -14.25 -20.07
CA LYS A 149 -3.01 -15.60 -20.32
C LYS A 149 -3.13 -16.39 -19.00
N ARG A 150 -3.67 -15.72 -17.96
CA ARG A 150 -3.81 -16.30 -16.64
C ARG A 150 -4.88 -17.37 -16.62
N GLU A 151 -4.62 -18.48 -15.91
CA GLU A 151 -5.59 -19.56 -15.75
C GLU A 151 -6.67 -19.19 -14.73
N SER A 152 -6.27 -18.55 -13.63
CA SER A 152 -7.18 -18.08 -12.59
C SER A 152 -7.34 -16.56 -12.57
N ARG A 153 -8.56 -16.09 -12.28
CA ARG A 153 -8.82 -14.66 -12.00
C ARG A 153 -8.03 -14.13 -10.80
N LEU A 154 -7.62 -15.01 -9.89
CA LEU A 154 -6.84 -14.66 -8.70
C LEU A 154 -5.33 -14.58 -8.96
N ASP A 155 -4.86 -15.07 -10.11
CA ASP A 155 -3.44 -15.05 -10.45
C ASP A 155 -2.83 -13.66 -10.43
N GLY A 156 -1.53 -13.60 -10.02
CA GLY A 156 -0.72 -12.38 -9.98
C GLY A 156 -1.02 -11.49 -8.78
N VAL A 157 -1.57 -12.05 -7.71
CA VAL A 157 -1.45 -11.50 -6.36
C VAL A 157 -0.20 -12.11 -5.74
N PRO A 158 0.85 -11.32 -5.44
CA PRO A 158 2.09 -11.87 -4.89
C PRO A 158 1.85 -12.61 -3.56
N GLY A 159 2.48 -13.78 -3.42
CA GLY A 159 2.38 -14.57 -2.18
C GLY A 159 3.08 -13.93 -0.98
N THR A 160 4.04 -13.03 -1.27
CA THR A 160 4.87 -12.33 -0.28
C THR A 160 4.22 -11.06 0.31
N LEU A 161 3.03 -10.68 -0.16
CA LEU A 161 2.31 -9.55 0.44
C LEU A 161 1.95 -9.84 1.90
N PRO A 162 1.89 -8.81 2.77
CA PRO A 162 1.29 -8.95 4.10
C PRO A 162 -0.09 -9.62 4.02
N ALA A 163 -0.41 -10.49 4.96
CA ALA A 163 -1.55 -11.40 4.85
C ALA A 163 -2.88 -10.67 4.66
N LEU A 164 -3.13 -9.59 5.42
CA LEU A 164 -4.37 -8.82 5.28
C LEU A 164 -4.45 -8.10 3.92
N THR A 165 -3.34 -7.52 3.47
CA THR A 165 -3.25 -6.91 2.13
C THR A 165 -3.50 -7.95 1.04
N ARG A 166 -2.91 -9.14 1.16
CA ARG A 166 -3.09 -10.23 0.20
C ARG A 166 -4.55 -10.69 0.17
N SER A 167 -5.17 -10.90 1.32
CA SER A 167 -6.58 -11.29 1.44
C SER A 167 -7.50 -10.25 0.78
N GLN A 168 -7.30 -8.97 1.08
CA GLN A 168 -8.07 -7.90 0.45
C GLN A 168 -7.91 -7.90 -1.08
N ARG A 169 -6.69 -8.07 -1.60
CA ARG A 169 -6.44 -8.13 -3.06
C ARG A 169 -7.08 -9.35 -3.72
N LEU A 170 -7.10 -10.51 -3.06
CA LEU A 170 -7.79 -11.69 -3.56
C LEU A 170 -9.30 -11.45 -3.66
N GLN A 171 -9.91 -10.90 -2.63
CA GLN A 171 -11.33 -10.57 -2.58
C GLN A 171 -11.72 -9.51 -3.62
N GLU A 172 -10.91 -8.44 -3.78
CA GLU A 172 -11.11 -7.45 -4.84
C GLU A 172 -11.09 -8.09 -6.24
N LYS A 173 -10.16 -8.99 -6.51
CA LYS A 173 -10.08 -9.68 -7.80
C LYS A 173 -11.28 -10.60 -8.03
N ALA A 174 -11.74 -11.30 -6.99
CA ALA A 174 -12.94 -12.10 -7.05
C ALA A 174 -14.18 -11.23 -7.34
N SER A 175 -14.30 -10.06 -6.70
CA SER A 175 -15.41 -9.13 -6.93
C SER A 175 -15.46 -8.61 -8.36
N TYR A 176 -14.30 -8.28 -8.96
CA TYR A 176 -14.25 -7.86 -10.37
C TYR A 176 -14.61 -8.98 -11.36
N ALA A 177 -14.48 -10.24 -10.94
CA ALA A 177 -14.96 -11.41 -11.70
C ALA A 177 -16.45 -11.70 -11.50
N GLY A 178 -17.14 -10.91 -10.66
CA GLY A 178 -18.56 -11.09 -10.35
C GLY A 178 -18.84 -11.97 -9.12
N PHE A 179 -17.81 -12.44 -8.42
CA PHE A 179 -17.95 -13.20 -7.18
C PHE A 179 -17.86 -12.24 -5.98
N ASP A 180 -19.01 -11.66 -5.64
CA ASP A 180 -19.13 -10.71 -4.52
C ASP A 180 -20.52 -10.69 -3.90
N TRP A 181 -20.60 -10.26 -2.64
CA TRP A 181 -21.84 -9.96 -1.96
C TRP A 181 -22.51 -8.72 -2.57
N LYS A 182 -23.84 -8.67 -2.50
CA LYS A 182 -24.59 -7.51 -3.00
C LYS A 182 -24.78 -6.41 -1.96
N LYS A 183 -24.72 -6.77 -0.68
CA LYS A 183 -25.00 -5.88 0.45
C LYS A 183 -24.04 -6.15 1.59
N VAL A 184 -23.72 -5.10 2.32
CA VAL A 184 -22.83 -5.17 3.49
C VAL A 184 -23.40 -6.02 4.62
N GLU A 185 -24.74 -6.10 4.74
CA GLU A 185 -25.43 -6.91 5.76
C GLU A 185 -25.06 -8.40 5.61
N GLN A 186 -24.96 -8.89 4.36
CA GLN A 186 -24.56 -10.28 4.07
C GLN A 186 -23.11 -10.56 4.50
N VAL A 187 -22.24 -9.53 4.40
CA VAL A 187 -20.86 -9.66 4.88
C VAL A 187 -20.81 -9.69 6.40
N TRP A 188 -21.64 -8.90 7.07
CA TRP A 188 -21.79 -8.98 8.52
C TRP A 188 -22.31 -10.33 9.00
N GLU A 189 -23.30 -10.90 8.30
CA GLU A 189 -23.80 -12.25 8.59
C GLU A 189 -22.67 -13.29 8.53
N LYS A 190 -21.81 -13.20 7.49
CA LYS A 190 -20.66 -14.11 7.38
C LYS A 190 -19.62 -13.90 8.49
N VAL A 191 -19.35 -12.66 8.91
CA VAL A 191 -18.47 -12.40 10.06
C VAL A 191 -18.99 -13.06 11.33
N HIS A 192 -20.31 -12.98 11.59
CA HIS A 192 -20.91 -13.61 12.77
C HIS A 192 -20.89 -15.14 12.67
N GLU A 193 -21.08 -15.70 11.47
CA GLU A 193 -20.96 -17.13 11.20
C GLU A 193 -19.56 -17.64 11.56
N GLU A 194 -18.48 -17.01 11.04
CA GLU A 194 -17.09 -17.38 11.32
C GLU A 194 -16.73 -17.27 12.82
N ILE A 195 -17.23 -16.25 13.50
CA ILE A 195 -17.05 -16.12 14.97
C ILE A 195 -17.77 -17.26 15.69
N GLY A 196 -18.91 -17.72 15.18
CA GLY A 196 -19.66 -18.86 15.72
C GLY A 196 -18.88 -20.16 15.55
N GLU A 197 -18.35 -20.41 14.35
CA GLU A 197 -17.55 -21.59 14.01
C GLU A 197 -16.25 -21.64 14.83
N LEU A 198 -15.60 -20.50 15.02
CA LEU A 198 -14.43 -20.38 15.90
C LEU A 198 -14.74 -20.78 17.34
N LYS A 199 -15.90 -20.39 17.91
CA LYS A 199 -16.32 -20.80 19.25
C LYS A 199 -16.56 -22.31 19.34
N GLU A 200 -17.20 -22.88 18.33
CA GLU A 200 -17.41 -24.33 18.28
C GLU A 200 -16.07 -25.09 18.17
N ALA A 201 -15.11 -24.57 17.41
CA ALA A 201 -13.78 -25.16 17.30
C ALA A 201 -13.03 -25.08 18.62
N GLU A 202 -13.14 -23.95 19.35
CA GLU A 202 -12.58 -23.78 20.70
C GLU A 202 -13.15 -24.81 21.67
N GLU A 203 -14.49 -25.02 21.69
CA GLU A 203 -15.15 -26.01 22.53
C GLU A 203 -14.70 -27.45 22.25
N LYS A 204 -14.40 -27.76 20.97
CA LYS A 204 -13.87 -29.08 20.55
C LYS A 204 -12.40 -29.27 20.93
N GLY A 205 -11.64 -28.18 21.15
CA GLY A 205 -10.25 -28.18 21.58
C GLY A 205 -9.25 -28.73 20.54
N VAL A 206 -9.61 -28.73 19.25
CA VAL A 206 -8.76 -29.21 18.14
C VAL A 206 -7.99 -28.04 17.55
N THR A 207 -6.72 -27.92 17.88
CA THR A 207 -5.84 -26.79 17.49
C THR A 207 -5.89 -26.47 16.01
N GLN A 208 -5.89 -27.48 15.14
CA GLN A 208 -5.94 -27.26 13.70
C GLN A 208 -7.25 -26.60 13.24
N GLN A 209 -8.39 -27.01 13.81
CA GLN A 209 -9.68 -26.38 13.51
C GLN A 209 -9.73 -24.95 14.03
N ILE A 210 -9.22 -24.69 15.23
CA ILE A 210 -9.10 -23.32 15.78
C ILE A 210 -8.25 -22.44 14.87
N GLU A 211 -7.14 -22.95 14.34
CA GLU A 211 -6.28 -22.20 13.39
C GLU A 211 -7.02 -21.87 12.09
N GLU A 212 -7.76 -22.81 11.53
CA GLU A 212 -8.60 -22.64 10.34
C GLU A 212 -9.64 -21.54 10.57
N GLU A 213 -10.43 -21.63 11.64
CA GLU A 213 -11.50 -20.67 11.95
C GLU A 213 -10.99 -19.27 12.31
N ILE A 214 -9.82 -19.16 12.94
CA ILE A 214 -9.16 -17.86 13.12
C ILE A 214 -8.80 -17.26 11.76
N GLY A 215 -8.30 -18.05 10.83
CA GLY A 215 -8.00 -17.63 9.48
C GLY A 215 -9.24 -17.12 8.74
N ASP A 216 -10.35 -17.84 8.81
CA ASP A 216 -11.61 -17.51 8.15
C ASP A 216 -12.28 -16.29 8.80
N THR A 217 -12.24 -16.17 10.12
CA THR A 217 -12.66 -14.95 10.83
C THR A 217 -11.85 -13.72 10.37
N LEU A 218 -10.52 -13.80 10.30
CA LEU A 218 -9.69 -12.70 9.81
C LEU A 218 -9.99 -12.36 8.35
N PHE A 219 -10.20 -13.37 7.49
CA PHE A 219 -10.55 -13.18 6.09
C PHE A 219 -11.91 -12.51 5.92
N SER A 220 -12.91 -12.87 6.73
CA SER A 220 -14.24 -12.26 6.72
C SER A 220 -14.20 -10.80 7.19
N ILE A 221 -13.39 -10.48 8.21
CA ILE A 221 -13.14 -9.10 8.67
C ILE A 221 -12.46 -8.25 7.59
N VAL A 222 -11.49 -8.82 6.85
CA VAL A 222 -10.86 -8.13 5.71
C VAL A 222 -11.90 -7.83 4.63
N ASN A 223 -12.82 -8.76 4.36
CA ASN A 223 -13.90 -8.55 3.39
C ASN A 223 -14.85 -7.43 3.83
N LEU A 224 -15.23 -7.42 5.11
CA LEU A 224 -16.02 -6.34 5.69
C LEU A 224 -15.32 -4.99 5.56
N SER A 225 -14.02 -4.93 5.88
CA SER A 225 -13.21 -3.71 5.72
C SER A 225 -13.25 -3.21 4.28
N ARG A 226 -13.13 -4.10 3.30
CA ARG A 226 -13.23 -3.78 1.87
C ARG A 226 -14.60 -3.17 1.51
N PHE A 227 -15.68 -3.75 2.00
CA PHE A 227 -17.05 -3.20 1.79
C PHE A 227 -17.24 -1.82 2.42
N LEU A 228 -16.59 -1.56 3.55
CA LEU A 228 -16.60 -0.27 4.24
C LEU A 228 -15.60 0.74 3.65
N GLY A 229 -14.85 0.37 2.60
CA GLY A 229 -13.86 1.23 1.97
C GLY A 229 -12.61 1.47 2.81
N VAL A 230 -12.28 0.55 3.73
CA VAL A 230 -11.16 0.64 4.65
C VAL A 230 -10.10 -0.40 4.31
N SER A 231 -8.82 -0.03 4.30
CA SER A 231 -7.72 -0.99 4.25
C SER A 231 -7.54 -1.65 5.61
N ALA A 232 -7.75 -2.97 5.69
CA ALA A 232 -7.58 -3.73 6.92
C ALA A 232 -6.14 -3.66 7.47
N GLU A 233 -5.14 -3.74 6.59
CA GLU A 233 -3.72 -3.62 6.92
C GLU A 233 -3.39 -2.26 7.56
N THR A 234 -3.83 -1.17 6.90
CA THR A 234 -3.65 0.19 7.41
C THR A 234 -4.37 0.41 8.75
N ALA A 235 -5.59 -0.11 8.88
CA ALA A 235 -6.36 0.01 10.12
C ALA A 235 -5.65 -0.69 11.29
N LEU A 236 -5.16 -1.92 11.08
CA LEU A 236 -4.44 -2.68 12.10
C LEU A 236 -3.10 -2.01 12.45
N ARG A 237 -2.34 -1.53 11.46
CA ARG A 237 -1.09 -0.79 11.69
C ARG A 237 -1.30 0.47 12.53
N LYS A 238 -2.36 1.24 12.27
CA LYS A 238 -2.74 2.40 13.10
C LYS A 238 -3.09 1.98 14.53
N THR A 239 -3.75 0.85 14.71
CA THR A 239 -4.05 0.30 16.01
C THR A 239 -2.79 -0.13 16.77
N ASN A 240 -1.84 -0.77 16.08
CA ASN A 240 -0.54 -1.14 16.65
C ASN A 240 0.21 0.11 17.13
N ARG A 241 0.31 1.17 16.32
CA ARG A 241 0.94 2.43 16.75
C ARG A 241 0.24 3.06 17.95
N LYS A 242 -1.09 3.09 17.92
CA LYS A 242 -1.87 3.59 19.05
C LYS A 242 -1.61 2.78 20.33
N PHE A 243 -1.54 1.46 20.22
CA PHE A 243 -1.22 0.58 21.34
C PHE A 243 0.19 0.86 21.88
N THR A 244 1.21 0.88 21.01
CA THR A 244 2.60 1.17 21.39
C THR A 244 2.72 2.52 22.08
N ALA A 245 2.15 3.58 21.49
CA ALA A 245 2.20 4.92 22.09
C ALA A 245 1.53 4.98 23.48
N ARG A 246 0.38 4.30 23.64
CA ARG A 246 -0.29 4.24 24.96
C ARG A 246 0.50 3.43 25.97
N PHE A 247 1.07 2.31 25.55
CA PHE A 247 1.86 1.47 26.43
C PHE A 247 3.13 2.19 26.93
N SER A 248 3.80 2.94 26.05
CA SER A 248 4.94 3.79 26.45
C SER A 248 4.54 4.83 27.51
N LEU A 249 3.33 5.39 27.46
CA LEU A 249 2.85 6.29 28.50
C LEU A 249 2.56 5.56 29.82
N VAL A 250 2.12 4.30 29.77
CA VAL A 250 2.00 3.45 30.97
C VAL A 250 3.38 3.22 31.59
N GLU A 251 4.39 2.86 30.79
CA GLU A 251 5.77 2.67 31.26
C GLU A 251 6.34 3.94 31.90
N GLU A 252 6.13 5.10 31.25
CA GLU A 252 6.57 6.39 31.78
C GLU A 252 5.92 6.72 33.12
N GLU A 253 4.62 6.43 33.27
CA GLU A 253 3.90 6.71 34.50
C GLU A 253 4.33 5.76 35.62
N LEU A 254 4.51 4.48 35.37
CA LEU A 254 5.07 3.53 36.32
C LEU A 254 6.47 3.95 36.78
N LYS A 255 7.32 4.40 35.83
CA LYS A 255 8.65 4.91 36.16
C LYS A 255 8.59 6.13 37.08
N LYS A 256 7.64 7.07 36.91
CA LYS A 256 7.42 8.20 37.83
C LYS A 256 7.01 7.75 39.23
N ARG A 257 6.29 6.62 39.32
CA ARG A 257 5.91 5.98 40.60
C ARG A 257 7.03 5.13 41.22
N GLY A 258 8.21 5.09 40.60
CA GLY A 258 9.36 4.30 41.05
C GLY A 258 9.18 2.80 40.84
N LYS A 259 8.34 2.39 39.87
CA LYS A 259 8.04 1.00 39.54
C LYS A 259 8.47 0.66 38.11
N THR A 260 8.58 -0.64 37.84
CA THR A 260 8.71 -1.19 36.48
C THR A 260 7.41 -1.92 36.10
N VAL A 261 7.30 -2.31 34.83
CA VAL A 261 6.17 -3.12 34.36
C VAL A 261 6.12 -4.46 35.12
N GLU A 262 7.28 -5.06 35.35
CA GLU A 262 7.43 -6.34 36.03
C GLU A 262 7.04 -6.27 37.52
N ASP A 263 7.17 -5.11 38.13
CA ASP A 263 6.84 -4.87 39.54
C ASP A 263 5.37 -4.41 39.76
N SER A 264 4.60 -4.28 38.67
CA SER A 264 3.25 -3.74 38.68
C SER A 264 2.21 -4.82 38.42
N SER A 265 1.02 -4.68 39.04
CA SER A 265 -0.09 -5.58 38.74
C SER A 265 -0.81 -5.17 37.43
N LEU A 266 -1.56 -6.12 36.85
CA LEU A 266 -2.39 -5.84 35.67
C LEU A 266 -3.42 -4.73 35.96
N GLU A 267 -4.02 -4.75 37.16
CA GLU A 267 -5.02 -3.76 37.58
C GLU A 267 -4.42 -2.35 37.63
N GLU A 268 -3.21 -2.21 38.16
CA GLU A 268 -2.51 -0.91 38.20
C GLU A 268 -2.17 -0.41 36.83
N MET A 269 -1.71 -1.29 35.94
CA MET A 269 -1.42 -0.95 34.55
C MET A 269 -2.69 -0.57 33.78
N ASP A 270 -3.81 -1.27 34.01
CA ASP A 270 -5.09 -0.98 33.37
C ASP A 270 -5.68 0.35 33.83
N GLU A 271 -5.57 0.69 35.13
CA GLU A 271 -5.94 2.02 35.62
C GLU A 271 -5.21 3.14 34.87
N ILE A 272 -3.89 3.02 34.70
CA ILE A 272 -3.09 3.99 33.97
C ILE A 272 -3.51 4.00 32.47
N TRP A 273 -3.70 2.83 31.90
CA TRP A 273 -4.15 2.68 30.51
C TRP A 273 -5.47 3.39 30.23
N GLN A 274 -6.46 3.27 31.13
CA GLN A 274 -7.75 3.96 30.99
C GLN A 274 -7.58 5.48 31.05
N LEU A 275 -6.77 6.00 31.99
CA LEU A 275 -6.47 7.43 32.08
C LEU A 275 -5.84 7.97 30.78
N VAL A 276 -4.89 7.22 30.21
CA VAL A 276 -4.25 7.57 28.93
C VAL A 276 -5.26 7.50 27.77
N ALA A 277 -6.15 6.52 27.77
CA ALA A 277 -7.15 6.33 26.73
C ALA A 277 -8.16 7.49 26.68
N ASP A 278 -8.55 8.01 27.83
CA ASP A 278 -9.53 9.11 27.97
C ASP A 278 -8.91 10.50 27.74
N GLY A 279 -7.60 10.59 27.47
CA GLY A 279 -6.88 11.86 27.37
C GLY A 279 -6.85 12.65 28.67
N THR A 280 -7.09 12.00 29.80
CA THR A 280 -7.09 12.62 31.12
C THR A 280 -5.64 12.91 31.55
N PRO A 281 -5.28 14.15 31.94
CA PRO A 281 -3.96 14.41 32.48
C PRO A 281 -3.73 13.54 33.71
N ILE A 282 -2.69 12.71 33.67
CA ILE A 282 -2.33 11.85 34.78
C ILE A 282 -1.93 12.78 35.95
N ARG A 283 -2.81 12.92 36.96
CA ARG A 283 -2.51 13.69 38.17
C ARG A 283 -1.49 12.91 38.98
N ILE A 284 -0.27 13.43 39.08
CA ILE A 284 0.70 12.95 40.07
C ILE A 284 0.10 13.24 41.44
N VAL A 285 -0.34 12.21 42.13
CA VAL A 285 -0.64 12.30 43.57
C VAL A 285 0.70 12.19 44.28
N PRO A 286 1.10 13.18 45.07
CA PRO A 286 2.40 13.21 45.74
C PRO A 286 2.56 12.09 46.77
#